data_141faaa04c5d837909edcfe65b49973f
#
_entry.id   141faaa04c5d837909edcfe65b49973f
#
_cell.length_a   1.000
_cell.length_b   1.000
_cell.length_c   1.000
_cell.angle_alpha   90.00
_cell.angle_beta   90.00
_cell.angle_gamma   90.00
#
_symmetry.space_group_name_H-M   'P 1'
#
loop_
_entity.id
_entity.type
_entity.pdbx_description
1 polymer ?
#
loop_
_entity_poly.entity_id
_entity_poly.type
_entity_poly.pdbx_seq_one_letter_code
_entity_poly.pdbx_strand_id
1 'polypeptide(L)'
;MKQNEPIIVKQLLNASIEQVWEALTNVVHMRKWYFDVIPNFEPRVGFKTQFLVSSGERNFTHNWSVTEVVPNLKICYHWTFNEYPGESISTFEISKKEEQTLLKVKSEIITDFPTDIPEFKRESGAAGWEYLIKESLPKFIEKSIKF
;
A
#
# COMPACT_ATOMS: atom_id res chain seq x y z
N MET A 1 20.31 -4.91 13.73
CA MET A 1 18.93 -4.63 13.38
C MET A 1 18.83 -3.52 12.34
N LYS A 2 18.18 -3.80 11.27
CA LYS A 2 18.19 -2.89 10.13
C LYS A 2 16.83 -2.23 9.96
N GLN A 3 16.70 -1.06 10.56
CA GLN A 3 15.46 -0.30 10.49
C GLN A 3 15.06 0.00 9.05
N ASN A 4 16.06 0.20 8.19
CA ASN A 4 15.82 0.60 6.83
C ASN A 4 15.84 -0.55 5.82
N GLU A 5 15.86 -1.79 6.31
CA GLU A 5 15.66 -2.92 5.40
C GLU A 5 14.24 -2.89 4.87
N PRO A 6 14.03 -3.19 3.58
CA PRO A 6 12.67 -3.18 3.04
C PRO A 6 11.76 -4.17 3.77
N ILE A 7 10.51 -3.77 3.92
CA ILE A 7 9.48 -4.68 4.40
C ILE A 7 8.86 -5.30 3.15
N ILE A 8 8.86 -6.63 3.08
CA ILE A 8 8.35 -7.33 1.91
C ILE A 8 7.25 -8.27 2.36
N VAL A 9 6.08 -8.16 1.74
CA VAL A 9 4.94 -9.04 2.03
C VAL A 9 4.45 -9.59 0.70
N LYS A 10 4.23 -10.91 0.66
CA LYS A 10 3.73 -11.59 -0.54
C LYS A 10 2.44 -12.32 -0.22
N GLN A 11 1.54 -12.37 -1.19
CA GLN A 11 0.27 -13.06 -1.00
C GLN A 11 -0.25 -13.57 -2.34
N LEU A 12 -0.65 -14.83 -2.35
CA LEU A 12 -1.36 -15.39 -3.50
C LEU A 12 -2.82 -15.00 -3.37
N LEU A 13 -3.38 -14.51 -4.48
CA LEU A 13 -4.76 -14.06 -4.51
C LEU A 13 -5.53 -14.86 -5.54
N ASN A 14 -6.72 -15.29 -5.15
CA ASN A 14 -7.58 -16.08 -6.01
C ASN A 14 -8.38 -15.15 -6.92
N ALA A 15 -7.68 -14.51 -7.83
CA ALA A 15 -8.26 -13.51 -8.72
C ALA A 15 -7.34 -13.32 -9.91
N SER A 16 -7.87 -12.75 -10.99
CA SER A 16 -7.08 -12.48 -12.18
C SER A 16 -6.17 -11.29 -11.94
N ILE A 17 -5.16 -11.14 -12.80
CA ILE A 17 -4.26 -10.00 -12.75
C ILE A 17 -5.06 -8.70 -12.85
N GLU A 18 -6.04 -8.66 -13.75
CA GLU A 18 -6.87 -7.47 -13.94
C GLU A 18 -7.68 -7.14 -12.69
N GLN A 19 -8.22 -8.16 -12.02
CA GLN A 19 -8.97 -7.94 -10.79
C GLN A 19 -8.07 -7.40 -9.67
N VAL A 20 -6.86 -7.94 -9.56
CA VAL A 20 -5.91 -7.47 -8.56
C VAL A 20 -5.50 -6.03 -8.88
N TRP A 21 -5.20 -5.75 -10.15
CA TRP A 21 -4.83 -4.40 -10.55
C TRP A 21 -5.93 -3.39 -10.21
N GLU A 22 -7.19 -3.75 -10.48
CA GLU A 22 -8.33 -2.90 -10.13
C GLU A 22 -8.39 -2.66 -8.62
N ALA A 23 -8.18 -3.69 -7.84
CA ALA A 23 -8.20 -3.53 -6.38
C ALA A 23 -7.11 -2.58 -5.90
N LEU A 24 -5.97 -2.57 -6.57
CA LEU A 24 -4.83 -1.75 -6.16
C LEU A 24 -4.94 -0.31 -6.64
N THR A 25 -5.70 -0.02 -7.69
CA THR A 25 -5.65 1.27 -8.37
C THR A 25 -6.99 1.99 -8.48
N ASN A 26 -8.09 1.29 -8.31
CA ASN A 26 -9.42 1.90 -8.35
C ASN A 26 -9.74 2.46 -6.97
N VAL A 27 -10.00 3.77 -6.89
CA VAL A 27 -10.15 4.42 -5.58
C VAL A 27 -11.35 3.87 -4.80
N VAL A 28 -12.42 3.47 -5.47
CA VAL A 28 -13.58 2.89 -4.79
C VAL A 28 -13.17 1.59 -4.11
N HIS A 29 -12.37 0.76 -4.78
CA HIS A 29 -11.85 -0.48 -4.20
C HIS A 29 -10.85 -0.20 -3.10
N MET A 30 -9.95 0.75 -3.32
CA MET A 30 -8.91 1.08 -2.34
C MET A 30 -9.52 1.53 -1.01
N ARG A 31 -10.65 2.26 -1.07
CA ARG A 31 -11.32 2.68 0.16
C ARG A 31 -11.87 1.52 0.96
N LYS A 32 -12.07 0.38 0.34
CA LYS A 32 -12.66 -0.77 1.01
C LYS A 32 -11.65 -1.67 1.69
N TRP A 33 -10.43 -1.73 1.18
CA TRP A 33 -9.44 -2.62 1.79
C TRP A 33 -8.22 -1.87 2.34
N TYR A 34 -7.97 -0.68 1.90
CA TYR A 34 -6.75 0.07 2.19
C TYR A 34 -7.04 1.20 3.19
N PHE A 35 -7.30 2.40 2.71
CA PHE A 35 -7.69 3.53 3.56
C PHE A 35 -9.02 4.07 3.04
N ASP A 36 -10.01 4.17 3.92
CA ASP A 36 -11.35 4.61 3.51
C ASP A 36 -11.43 6.11 3.29
N VAL A 37 -10.38 6.84 3.63
CA VAL A 37 -10.36 8.31 3.49
C VAL A 37 -9.60 8.79 2.25
N ILE A 38 -9.14 7.88 1.38
CA ILE A 38 -8.46 8.28 0.15
C ILE A 38 -9.44 9.07 -0.71
N PRO A 39 -9.14 10.35 -1.02
CA PRO A 39 -10.10 11.17 -1.76
C PRO A 39 -10.15 10.85 -3.25
N ASN A 40 -9.01 10.48 -3.82
CA ASN A 40 -8.92 10.17 -5.24
C ASN A 40 -7.66 9.38 -5.50
N PHE A 41 -7.64 8.63 -6.60
CA PHE A 41 -6.43 7.94 -7.02
C PHE A 41 -6.49 7.61 -8.50
N GLU A 42 -5.36 7.85 -9.19
CA GLU A 42 -5.20 7.49 -10.60
C GLU A 42 -3.84 6.82 -10.77
N PRO A 43 -3.78 5.69 -11.46
CA PRO A 43 -2.49 5.01 -11.70
C PRO A 43 -1.73 5.67 -12.85
N ARG A 44 -1.23 6.85 -12.58
CA ARG A 44 -0.58 7.70 -13.57
C ARG A 44 0.64 8.35 -12.93
N VAL A 45 1.78 8.26 -13.57
CA VAL A 45 3.01 8.88 -13.05
C VAL A 45 2.77 10.38 -12.88
N GLY A 46 3.14 10.90 -11.71
CA GLY A 46 2.94 12.29 -11.38
C GLY A 46 1.65 12.57 -10.63
N PHE A 47 0.75 11.60 -10.55
CA PHE A 47 -0.48 11.80 -9.78
C PHE A 47 -0.14 11.92 -8.29
N LYS A 48 -0.79 12.85 -7.61
CA LYS A 48 -0.58 13.08 -6.19
C LYS A 48 -1.90 13.09 -5.46
N THR A 49 -1.90 12.59 -4.23
CA THR A 49 -3.08 12.66 -3.37
C THR A 49 -2.63 12.80 -1.93
N GLN A 50 -3.54 13.27 -1.08
CA GLN A 50 -3.24 13.53 0.33
C GLN A 50 -4.48 13.22 1.15
N PHE A 51 -4.29 12.58 2.30
CA PHE A 51 -5.40 12.28 3.20
C PHE A 51 -4.90 12.15 4.62
N LEU A 52 -5.80 12.42 5.57
CA LEU A 52 -5.48 12.42 6.99
C LEU A 52 -5.96 11.14 7.65
N VAL A 53 -5.07 10.50 8.40
CA VAL A 53 -5.41 9.36 9.25
C VAL A 53 -4.97 9.70 10.66
N SER A 54 -5.85 9.49 11.62
CA SER A 54 -5.54 9.76 13.03
C SER A 54 -5.33 8.45 13.77
N SER A 55 -4.36 8.44 14.68
CA SER A 55 -4.06 7.30 15.53
C SER A 55 -3.94 7.83 16.96
N GLY A 56 -5.00 7.67 17.72
CA GLY A 56 -5.05 8.29 19.05
C GLY A 56 -5.02 9.80 18.91
N GLU A 57 -4.04 10.43 19.55
CA GLU A 57 -3.89 11.89 19.47
C GLU A 57 -2.94 12.33 18.38
N ARG A 58 -2.35 11.39 17.65
CA ARG A 58 -1.43 11.73 16.57
C ARG A 58 -2.15 11.77 15.25
N ASN A 59 -1.77 12.73 14.42
CA ASN A 59 -2.33 12.88 13.09
C ASN A 59 -1.24 12.56 12.07
N PHE A 60 -1.64 11.83 11.04
CA PHE A 60 -0.75 11.47 9.95
C PHE A 60 -1.39 11.88 8.64
N THR A 61 -0.92 13.00 8.07
CA THR A 61 -1.38 13.40 6.75
C THR A 61 -0.48 12.72 5.73
N HIS A 62 -1.04 11.72 5.05
CA HIS A 62 -0.31 10.92 4.08
C HIS A 62 -0.23 11.64 2.75
N ASN A 63 0.96 11.71 2.19
CA ASN A 63 1.18 12.29 0.86
C ASN A 63 1.71 11.19 -0.04
N TRP A 64 0.98 10.90 -1.10
CA TRP A 64 1.39 9.92 -2.11
C TRP A 64 1.69 10.62 -3.42
N SER A 65 2.76 10.22 -4.08
CA SER A 65 3.10 10.71 -5.41
C SER A 65 3.50 9.50 -6.25
N VAL A 66 2.72 9.22 -7.29
CA VAL A 66 2.98 8.04 -8.12
C VAL A 66 4.24 8.26 -8.95
N THR A 67 5.18 7.35 -8.86
CA THR A 67 6.48 7.47 -9.51
C THR A 67 6.68 6.50 -10.66
N GLU A 68 5.96 5.37 -10.66
CA GLU A 68 6.12 4.39 -11.72
C GLU A 68 4.82 3.60 -11.89
N VAL A 69 4.43 3.38 -13.14
CA VAL A 69 3.24 2.57 -13.45
C VAL A 69 3.54 1.71 -14.66
N VAL A 70 3.36 0.40 -14.49
CA VAL A 70 3.35 -0.55 -15.61
C VAL A 70 2.01 -1.26 -15.49
N PRO A 71 1.01 -0.93 -16.33
CA PRO A 71 -0.34 -1.45 -16.15
C PRO A 71 -0.39 -2.96 -16.02
N ASN A 72 -1.14 -3.42 -15.05
CA ASN A 72 -1.33 -4.84 -14.74
C ASN A 72 -0.06 -5.54 -14.24
N LEU A 73 1.00 -4.81 -13.96
CA LEU A 73 2.25 -5.40 -13.49
C LEU A 73 2.83 -4.72 -12.25
N LYS A 74 2.83 -3.38 -12.21
CA LYS A 74 3.59 -2.72 -11.17
C LYS A 74 3.11 -1.29 -10.96
N ILE A 75 3.07 -0.85 -9.71
CA ILE A 75 2.85 0.56 -9.39
C ILE A 75 3.71 0.91 -8.18
N CYS A 76 4.34 2.07 -8.24
CA CYS A 76 5.17 2.60 -7.15
C CYS A 76 4.71 3.99 -6.81
N TYR A 77 4.72 4.32 -5.52
CA TYR A 77 4.51 5.71 -5.15
C TYR A 77 5.36 6.08 -3.94
N HIS A 78 5.72 7.35 -3.93
CA HIS A 78 6.49 7.99 -2.88
C HIS A 78 5.51 8.38 -1.77
N TRP A 79 5.92 8.18 -0.52
CA TRP A 79 5.03 8.31 0.64
C TRP A 79 5.71 9.14 1.71
N THR A 80 5.10 10.27 2.08
CA THR A 80 5.60 11.12 3.15
C THR A 80 4.44 11.54 4.05
N PHE A 81 4.78 12.22 5.13
CA PHE A 81 3.78 12.72 6.08
C PHE A 81 4.06 14.20 6.35
N ASN A 82 2.99 14.99 6.45
CA ASN A 82 3.15 16.42 6.74
C ASN A 82 3.74 16.67 8.12
N GLU A 83 3.35 15.85 9.10
CA GLU A 83 3.64 16.10 10.50
C GLU A 83 5.02 15.62 10.93
N TYR A 84 5.65 14.75 10.14
CA TYR A 84 6.89 14.11 10.53
C TYR A 84 7.84 14.01 9.35
N PRO A 85 9.16 14.10 9.63
CA PRO A 85 10.14 13.89 8.54
C PRO A 85 10.22 12.43 8.17
N GLY A 86 10.78 12.16 6.99
CA GLY A 86 10.96 10.79 6.52
C GLY A 86 10.31 10.59 5.18
N GLU A 87 10.79 9.59 4.43
CA GLU A 87 10.30 9.26 3.11
C GLU A 87 10.37 7.77 2.89
N SER A 88 9.37 7.24 2.21
CA SER A 88 9.39 5.84 1.83
C SER A 88 8.85 5.69 0.42
N ILE A 89 9.10 4.52 -0.18
CA ILE A 89 8.54 4.16 -1.47
C ILE A 89 7.85 2.83 -1.31
N SER A 90 6.60 2.75 -1.77
CA SER A 90 5.84 1.51 -1.77
C SER A 90 5.74 1.00 -3.19
N THR A 91 6.10 -0.26 -3.40
CA THR A 91 6.06 -0.91 -4.70
C THR A 91 5.12 -2.10 -4.63
N PHE A 92 4.18 -2.15 -5.56
CA PHE A 92 3.26 -3.28 -5.70
C PHE A 92 3.54 -3.94 -7.03
N GLU A 93 3.90 -5.22 -7.00
CA GLU A 93 4.18 -5.99 -8.21
C GLU A 93 3.26 -7.19 -8.25
N ILE A 94 2.66 -7.46 -9.43
CA ILE A 94 1.80 -8.62 -9.59
C ILE A 94 2.31 -9.49 -10.72
N SER A 95 2.13 -10.80 -10.53
CA SER A 95 2.56 -11.78 -11.53
C SER A 95 1.61 -12.95 -11.50
N LYS A 96 1.52 -13.64 -12.62
CA LYS A 96 0.70 -14.84 -12.73
C LYS A 96 1.38 -15.99 -12.02
N LYS A 97 0.63 -16.77 -11.26
CA LYS A 97 1.14 -17.95 -10.58
C LYS A 97 0.12 -19.06 -10.73
N GLU A 98 0.24 -19.82 -11.80
CA GLU A 98 -0.73 -20.87 -12.14
C GLU A 98 -2.12 -20.26 -12.30
N GLU A 99 -3.09 -20.67 -11.50
CA GLU A 99 -4.44 -20.13 -11.60
C GLU A 99 -4.65 -18.89 -10.77
N GLN A 100 -3.63 -18.47 -10.02
CA GLN A 100 -3.74 -17.37 -9.08
C GLN A 100 -2.82 -16.23 -9.50
N THR A 101 -2.93 -15.11 -8.78
CA THR A 101 -2.08 -13.95 -8.97
C THR A 101 -1.25 -13.75 -7.72
N LEU A 102 0.05 -13.61 -7.89
CA LEU A 102 0.96 -13.33 -6.77
C LEU A 102 1.14 -11.81 -6.66
N LEU A 103 0.84 -11.28 -5.49
CA LEU A 103 1.11 -9.88 -5.17
C LEU A 103 2.31 -9.81 -4.26
N LYS A 104 3.26 -8.95 -4.62
CA LYS A 104 4.42 -8.66 -3.79
C LYS A 104 4.43 -7.17 -3.48
N VAL A 105 4.45 -6.84 -2.20
CA VAL A 105 4.53 -5.45 -1.76
C VAL A 105 5.86 -5.25 -1.08
N LYS A 106 6.54 -4.17 -1.47
CA LYS A 106 7.82 -3.80 -0.89
C LYS A 106 7.75 -2.36 -0.40
N SER A 107 8.04 -2.15 0.86
CA SER A 107 8.07 -0.81 1.45
C SER A 107 9.52 -0.51 1.81
N GLU A 108 10.07 0.54 1.19
CA GLU A 108 11.48 0.92 1.39
C GLU A 108 11.55 2.30 2.02
N ILE A 109 12.36 2.43 3.06
CA ILE A 109 12.61 3.72 3.69
C ILE A 109 13.78 4.38 3.00
N ILE A 110 13.54 5.58 2.46
CA ILE A 110 14.56 6.36 1.77
C ILE A 110 15.22 7.33 2.75
N THR A 111 14.41 7.98 3.57
CA THR A 111 14.87 8.90 4.61
C THR A 111 14.19 8.45 5.90
N ASP A 112 14.96 8.30 6.97
CA ASP A 112 14.47 7.73 8.21
C ASP A 112 13.34 8.54 8.82
N PHE A 113 12.36 7.83 9.37
CA PHE A 113 11.28 8.43 10.16
C PHE A 113 11.70 8.53 11.62
N PRO A 114 11.03 9.39 12.40
CA PRO A 114 11.34 9.51 13.84
C PRO A 114 11.21 8.16 14.54
N THR A 115 12.18 7.83 15.38
CA THR A 115 12.19 6.54 16.07
C THR A 115 11.38 6.56 17.37
N ASP A 116 10.97 7.75 17.83
CA ASP A 116 10.18 7.87 19.05
C ASP A 116 8.67 7.85 18.80
N ILE A 117 8.24 7.69 17.55
CA ILE A 117 6.83 7.59 17.20
C ILE A 117 6.51 6.11 16.99
N PRO A 118 5.63 5.53 17.82
CA PRO A 118 5.37 4.08 17.75
C PRO A 118 4.91 3.60 16.38
N GLU A 119 4.09 4.40 15.68
CA GLU A 119 3.55 4.01 14.38
C GLU A 119 4.64 3.88 13.32
N PHE A 120 5.81 4.50 13.53
CA PHE A 120 6.90 4.43 12.56
C PHE A 120 7.88 3.32 12.86
N LYS A 121 7.67 2.57 13.93
CA LYS A 121 8.57 1.45 14.22
C LYS A 121 8.37 0.37 13.18
N ARG A 122 9.45 -0.34 12.88
CA ARG A 122 9.41 -1.37 11.86
C ARG A 122 8.33 -2.42 12.13
N GLU A 123 8.17 -2.82 13.40
CA GLU A 123 7.15 -3.79 13.77
C GLU A 123 5.75 -3.31 13.41
N SER A 124 5.48 -2.02 13.66
CA SER A 124 4.16 -1.46 13.34
C SER A 124 3.92 -1.43 11.86
N GLY A 125 4.93 -1.01 11.09
CA GLY A 125 4.82 -1.00 9.64
C GLY A 125 4.62 -2.40 9.06
N ALA A 126 5.42 -3.35 9.55
CA ALA A 126 5.31 -4.72 9.09
C ALA A 126 3.94 -5.31 9.43
N ALA A 127 3.46 -5.07 10.66
CA ALA A 127 2.14 -5.57 11.06
C ALA A 127 1.03 -4.96 10.21
N GLY A 128 1.14 -3.67 9.88
CA GLY A 128 0.16 -3.01 9.03
C GLY A 128 0.11 -3.61 7.64
N TRP A 129 1.26 -3.80 7.02
CA TRP A 129 1.32 -4.41 5.69
C TRP A 129 0.82 -5.86 5.70
N GLU A 130 1.19 -6.62 6.76
CA GLU A 130 0.71 -7.99 6.88
C GLU A 130 -0.82 -8.02 6.93
N TYR A 131 -1.41 -7.15 7.75
CA TYR A 131 -2.86 -7.09 7.85
C TYR A 131 -3.49 -6.71 6.51
N LEU A 132 -2.99 -5.65 5.87
CA LEU A 132 -3.58 -5.15 4.64
C LEU A 132 -3.51 -6.16 3.51
N ILE A 133 -2.36 -6.82 3.35
CA ILE A 133 -2.11 -7.67 2.20
C ILE A 133 -2.57 -9.11 2.44
N LYS A 134 -2.48 -9.59 3.67
CA LYS A 134 -2.83 -10.98 3.95
C LYS A 134 -4.25 -11.16 4.50
N GLU A 135 -4.88 -10.10 4.98
CA GLU A 135 -6.23 -10.21 5.52
C GLU A 135 -7.22 -9.29 4.84
N SER A 136 -6.95 -7.99 4.82
CA SER A 136 -7.92 -7.01 4.31
C SER A 136 -8.15 -7.17 2.81
N LEU A 137 -7.09 -7.19 2.02
CA LEU A 137 -7.21 -7.29 0.57
C LEU A 137 -7.82 -8.61 0.12
N PRO A 138 -7.38 -9.78 0.63
CA PRO A 138 -8.00 -11.03 0.22
C PRO A 138 -9.49 -11.10 0.52
N LYS A 139 -9.90 -10.58 1.68
CA LYS A 139 -11.32 -10.55 2.04
C LYS A 139 -12.11 -9.67 1.07
N PHE A 140 -11.55 -8.53 0.71
CA PHE A 140 -12.22 -7.64 -0.25
C PHE A 140 -12.37 -8.32 -1.60
N ILE A 141 -11.30 -8.95 -2.08
CA ILE A 141 -11.32 -9.60 -3.38
C ILE A 141 -12.33 -10.75 -3.37
N GLU A 142 -12.34 -11.54 -2.31
CA GLU A 142 -13.26 -12.66 -2.19
C GLU A 142 -14.72 -12.19 -2.29
N LYS A 143 -15.04 -11.08 -1.63
CA LYS A 143 -16.39 -10.54 -1.66
C LYS A 143 -16.73 -9.94 -3.02
N SER A 144 -15.79 -9.30 -3.67
CA SER A 144 -16.07 -8.57 -4.91
C SER A 144 -16.27 -9.50 -6.10
N ILE A 145 -15.71 -10.70 -6.09
CA ILE A 145 -15.87 -11.64 -7.22
C ILE A 145 -16.87 -12.74 -6.92
N LYS A 146 -17.54 -12.63 -5.80
CA LYS A 146 -18.54 -13.61 -5.38
C LYS A 146 -19.93 -13.08 -5.71
N PHE A 147 -20.74 -13.88 -6.34
CA PHE A 147 -22.07 -13.47 -6.77
C PHE A 147 -23.16 -14.34 -6.21
#